data_77649f2fcdc8ae5521a99c1b08238aa3
#
_entry.id   77649f2fcdc8ae5521a99c1b08238aa3
#
_cell.length_a   1.000
_cell.length_b   1.000
_cell.length_c   1.000
_cell.angle_alpha   90.00
_cell.angle_beta   90.00
_cell.angle_gamma   90.00
#
_symmetry.space_group_name_H-M   'P 1'
#
loop_
_entity.id
_entity.type
_entity.pdbx_description
1 polymer ?
#
loop_
_entity_poly.entity_id
_entity_poly.type
_entity_poly.pdbx_seq_one_letter_code
_entity_poly.pdbx_strand_id
1 'polypeptide(L)'
;MNKIEVVNAEEEISCDESPVEAIRKKKDSSMVVALKMVKDKTADAFVSAGSSGAILVGGQFVVGRIKGIKRAPLGAVMPTAKGPMLLVDAGAN
;
A
#
# COMPACT_ATOMS: atom_id res chain seq x y z
N MET A 1 -1.85 -26.87 -12.28
CA MET A 1 -1.17 -25.57 -12.34
C MET A 1 -1.55 -24.71 -11.13
N ASN A 2 -0.56 -24.21 -10.43
CA ASN A 2 -0.83 -23.36 -9.26
C ASN A 2 -1.09 -21.94 -9.71
N LYS A 3 -2.29 -21.45 -9.36
CA LYS A 3 -2.65 -20.05 -9.63
C LYS A 3 -2.18 -19.11 -8.52
N ILE A 4 -1.58 -19.65 -7.47
CA ILE A 4 -1.10 -18.90 -6.31
C ILE A 4 0.38 -19.19 -6.12
N GLU A 5 1.17 -18.14 -6.01
CA GLU A 5 2.60 -18.24 -5.70
C GLU A 5 2.84 -17.59 -4.34
N VAL A 6 3.56 -18.28 -3.45
CA VAL A 6 3.90 -17.75 -2.14
C VAL A 6 5.27 -17.11 -2.21
N VAL A 7 5.35 -15.84 -1.83
CA VAL A 7 6.62 -15.10 -1.75
C VAL A 7 6.93 -14.86 -0.30
N ASN A 8 8.09 -15.34 0.16
CA ASN A 8 8.50 -15.20 1.55
C ASN A 8 8.91 -13.76 1.89
N ALA A 9 8.51 -13.30 3.08
CA ALA A 9 8.96 -12.04 3.64
C ALA A 9 9.29 -12.28 5.12
N GLU A 10 10.47 -11.90 5.55
CA GLU A 10 10.98 -12.23 6.87
C GLU A 10 10.59 -11.25 7.97
N GLU A 11 10.05 -10.09 7.60
CA GLU A 11 9.63 -9.07 8.55
C GLU A 11 8.18 -8.72 8.36
N GLU A 12 7.55 -8.14 9.38
CA GLU A 12 6.19 -7.63 9.25
C GLU A 12 6.09 -6.23 9.87
N ILE A 13 5.16 -5.44 9.38
CA ILE A 13 4.88 -4.10 9.91
C ILE A 13 3.58 -4.18 10.70
N SER A 14 3.68 -3.88 12.00
CA SER A 14 2.53 -3.80 12.89
C SER A 14 1.75 -2.51 12.66
N CYS A 15 0.44 -2.54 12.92
CA CYS A 15 -0.40 -1.34 12.85
C CYS A 15 -0.01 -0.28 13.88
N ASP A 16 0.73 -0.68 14.92
CA ASP A 16 1.17 0.23 15.99
C ASP A 16 2.50 0.92 15.69
N GLU A 17 3.18 0.54 14.63
CA GLU A 17 4.48 1.13 14.28
C GLU A 17 4.32 2.43 13.49
N SER A 18 5.30 3.34 13.64
CA SER A 18 5.36 4.55 12.84
C SER A 18 5.49 4.17 11.36
N PRO A 19 4.57 4.61 10.49
CA PRO A 19 4.59 4.20 9.09
C PRO A 19 5.88 4.53 8.36
N VAL A 20 6.42 5.72 8.54
CA VAL A 20 7.63 6.15 7.85
C VAL A 20 8.83 5.31 8.27
N GLU A 21 9.01 5.11 9.59
CA GLU A 21 10.11 4.32 10.10
C GLU A 21 9.99 2.85 9.72
N ALA A 22 8.78 2.30 9.76
CA ALA A 22 8.56 0.90 9.41
C ALA A 22 8.94 0.63 7.95
N ILE A 23 8.54 1.50 7.03
CA ILE A 23 8.88 1.36 5.61
C ILE A 23 10.40 1.51 5.39
N ARG A 24 11.05 2.42 6.12
CA ARG A 24 12.50 2.64 5.97
C ARG A 24 13.34 1.52 6.54
N LYS A 25 12.96 1.00 7.71
CA LYS A 25 13.76 0.01 8.43
C LYS A 25 13.44 -1.43 8.09
N LYS A 26 12.18 -1.74 7.80
CA LYS A 26 11.74 -3.11 7.53
C LYS A 26 11.58 -3.38 6.04
N LYS A 27 12.69 -3.33 5.33
CA LYS A 27 12.71 -3.53 3.87
C LYS A 27 12.34 -4.94 3.44
N ASP A 28 12.43 -5.91 4.34
CA ASP A 28 12.05 -7.30 4.08
C ASP A 28 10.66 -7.63 4.63
N SER A 29 9.89 -6.61 5.03
CA SER A 29 8.51 -6.81 5.45
C SER A 29 7.63 -7.23 4.28
N SER A 30 6.57 -7.97 4.57
CA SER A 30 5.63 -8.42 3.53
C SER A 30 5.08 -7.24 2.72
N MET A 31 4.80 -6.12 3.38
CA MET A 31 4.29 -4.92 2.72
C MET A 31 5.30 -4.32 1.74
N VAL A 32 6.55 -4.13 2.17
CA VAL A 32 7.59 -3.56 1.29
C VAL A 32 7.92 -4.51 0.14
N VAL A 33 8.01 -5.81 0.42
CA VAL A 33 8.26 -6.81 -0.63
C VAL A 33 7.14 -6.77 -1.68
N ALA A 34 5.88 -6.74 -1.25
CA ALA A 34 4.74 -6.70 -2.16
C ALA A 34 4.71 -5.39 -2.98
N LEU A 35 5.00 -4.26 -2.35
CA LEU A 35 5.03 -2.98 -3.05
C LEU A 35 6.16 -2.91 -4.08
N LYS A 36 7.32 -3.51 -3.79
CA LYS A 36 8.41 -3.62 -4.76
C LYS A 36 8.02 -4.45 -5.96
N MET A 37 7.24 -5.51 -5.76
CA MET A 37 6.74 -6.34 -6.86
C MET A 37 5.85 -5.52 -7.81
N VAL A 38 5.01 -4.64 -7.26
CA VAL A 38 4.20 -3.73 -8.06
C VAL A 38 5.07 -2.73 -8.81
N LYS A 39 6.05 -2.16 -8.13
CA LYS A 39 6.99 -1.21 -8.74
C LYS A 39 7.76 -1.84 -9.90
N ASP A 40 8.21 -3.08 -9.73
CA ASP A 40 8.99 -3.81 -10.74
C ASP A 40 8.13 -4.45 -11.81
N LYS A 41 6.81 -4.27 -11.74
CA LYS A 41 5.83 -4.80 -12.68
C LYS A 41 5.74 -6.33 -12.69
N THR A 42 6.23 -6.99 -11.65
CA THR A 42 6.00 -8.42 -11.42
C THR A 42 4.57 -8.68 -10.95
N ALA A 43 3.93 -7.66 -10.37
CA ALA A 43 2.54 -7.71 -9.95
C ALA A 43 1.82 -6.46 -10.45
N ASP A 44 0.52 -6.58 -10.69
CA ASP A 44 -0.30 -5.50 -11.23
C ASP A 44 -1.00 -4.68 -10.15
N ALA A 45 -1.19 -5.26 -8.97
CA ALA A 45 -1.89 -4.62 -7.86
C ALA A 45 -1.47 -5.22 -6.53
N PHE A 46 -1.80 -4.52 -5.46
CA PHE A 46 -1.49 -4.91 -4.09
C PHE A 46 -2.75 -4.80 -3.24
N VAL A 47 -3.04 -5.86 -2.46
CA VAL A 47 -4.18 -5.90 -1.55
C VAL A 47 -3.66 -6.19 -0.15
N SER A 48 -4.10 -5.42 0.84
CA SER A 48 -3.64 -5.57 2.22
C SER A 48 -4.72 -5.14 3.21
N ALA A 49 -4.81 -5.85 4.32
CA ALA A 49 -5.61 -5.45 5.47
C ALA A 49 -4.76 -4.77 6.55
N GLY A 50 -3.46 -4.59 6.30
CA GLY A 50 -2.52 -4.03 7.26
C GLY A 50 -2.56 -2.53 7.34
N SER A 51 -1.62 -1.98 8.12
CA SER A 51 -1.57 -0.55 8.43
C SER A 51 -1.81 0.37 7.22
N SER A 52 -2.88 1.18 7.29
CA SER A 52 -3.21 2.12 6.22
C SER A 52 -2.13 3.19 6.05
N GLY A 53 -1.55 3.65 7.15
CA GLY A 53 -0.47 4.63 7.11
C GLY A 53 0.76 4.07 6.41
N ALA A 54 1.14 2.83 6.71
CA ALA A 54 2.29 2.19 6.08
C ALA A 54 2.05 1.95 4.59
N ILE A 55 0.84 1.57 4.20
CA ILE A 55 0.48 1.40 2.79
C ILE A 55 0.60 2.72 2.04
N LEU A 56 0.11 3.81 2.62
CA LEU A 56 0.18 5.14 2.02
C LEU A 56 1.63 5.60 1.85
N VAL A 57 2.44 5.47 2.90
CA VAL A 57 3.86 5.82 2.87
C VAL A 57 4.61 4.94 1.87
N GLY A 58 4.37 3.64 1.89
CA GLY A 58 4.99 2.70 0.96
C GLY A 58 4.61 2.97 -0.49
N GLY A 59 3.35 3.28 -0.74
CA GLY A 59 2.90 3.65 -2.09
C GLY A 59 3.61 4.89 -2.58
N GLN A 60 3.83 5.86 -1.70
CA GLN A 60 4.47 7.11 -2.05
C GLN A 60 5.98 6.97 -2.28
N PHE A 61 6.67 6.19 -1.46
CA PHE A 61 8.14 6.09 -1.50
C PHE A 61 8.69 4.85 -2.22
N VAL A 62 7.96 3.74 -2.23
CA VAL A 62 8.40 2.52 -2.92
C VAL A 62 7.89 2.49 -4.36
N VAL A 63 6.59 2.63 -4.55
CA VAL A 63 5.98 2.61 -5.90
C VAL A 63 6.19 3.93 -6.62
N GLY A 64 6.03 5.03 -5.91
CA GLY A 64 6.18 6.36 -6.47
C GLY A 64 4.85 7.02 -6.78
N ARG A 65 4.86 8.32 -6.90
CA ARG A 65 3.68 9.14 -7.18
C ARG A 65 3.61 9.49 -8.67
N ILE A 66 2.40 9.75 -9.12
CA ILE A 66 2.21 10.33 -10.46
C ILE A 66 2.86 11.72 -10.46
N LYS A 67 3.59 12.03 -11.53
CA LYS A 67 4.29 13.32 -11.66
C LYS A 67 3.30 14.48 -11.50
N GLY A 68 3.66 15.44 -10.66
CA GLY A 68 2.84 16.60 -10.36
C GLY A 68 1.97 16.47 -9.12
N ILE A 69 1.86 15.28 -8.56
CA ILE A 69 1.09 15.02 -7.32
C ILE A 69 2.05 15.08 -6.13
N LYS A 70 1.78 15.96 -5.17
CA LYS A 70 2.65 16.14 -4.00
C LYS A 70 2.46 15.06 -2.94
N ARG A 71 1.24 14.59 -2.75
CA ARG A 71 0.88 13.57 -1.77
C ARG A 71 -0.14 12.62 -2.34
N ALA A 72 0.04 11.33 -2.10
CA ALA A 72 -0.96 10.33 -2.43
C ALA A 72 -2.08 10.38 -1.39
N PRO A 73 -3.34 10.56 -1.78
CA PRO A 73 -4.47 10.50 -0.85
C PRO A 73 -4.99 9.08 -0.71
N LEU A 74 -5.69 8.81 0.38
CA LEU A 74 -6.44 7.58 0.54
C LEU A 74 -7.83 7.79 -0.06
N GLY A 75 -8.23 6.92 -0.98
CA GLY A 75 -9.56 6.93 -1.55
C GLY A 75 -10.40 5.80 -0.98
N ALA A 76 -11.59 6.11 -0.49
CA ALA A 76 -12.52 5.11 0.03
C ALA A 76 -13.73 5.00 -0.87
N VAL A 77 -14.11 3.78 -1.25
CA VAL A 77 -15.30 3.55 -2.05
C VAL A 77 -16.51 3.45 -1.12
N MET A 78 -17.47 4.33 -1.32
CA MET A 78 -18.66 4.41 -0.50
C MET A 78 -19.90 4.08 -1.33
N PRO A 79 -20.86 3.31 -0.79
CA PRO A 79 -22.10 3.05 -1.52
C PRO A 79 -23.03 4.26 -1.47
N THR A 80 -23.67 4.56 -2.58
CA THR A 80 -24.70 5.60 -2.66
C THR A 80 -25.91 5.08 -3.41
N ALA A 81 -27.01 5.84 -3.38
CA ALA A 81 -28.22 5.46 -4.09
C ALA A 81 -28.04 5.37 -5.61
N LYS A 82 -27.04 6.05 -6.15
CA LYS A 82 -26.75 6.06 -7.60
C LYS A 82 -25.55 5.19 -7.98
N GLY A 83 -25.02 4.41 -7.04
CA GLY A 83 -23.85 3.56 -7.27
C GLY A 83 -22.68 3.93 -6.38
N PRO A 84 -21.50 3.35 -6.61
CA PRO A 84 -20.33 3.65 -5.78
C PRO A 84 -19.81 5.06 -5.97
N MET A 85 -19.30 5.63 -4.89
CA MET A 85 -18.68 6.96 -4.85
C MET A 85 -17.27 6.82 -4.27
N LEU A 86 -16.31 7.57 -4.79
CA LEU A 86 -14.96 7.60 -4.25
C LEU A 86 -14.80 8.84 -3.36
N LEU A 87 -14.54 8.61 -2.07
CA LEU A 87 -14.20 9.66 -1.12
C LEU A 87 -12.69 9.73 -0.98
N VAL A 88 -12.11 10.89 -1.29
CA VAL A 88 -10.66 11.06 -1.33
C VAL A 88 -10.19 11.78 -0.07
N ASP A 89 -8.96 11.46 0.34
CA ASP A 89 -8.31 11.99 1.55
C ASP A 89 -9.05 11.59 2.82
N ALA A 90 -9.33 10.30 2.94
CA ALA A 90 -10.19 9.74 3.98
C ALA A 90 -9.38 9.29 5.21
N GLY A 91 -8.72 10.23 5.88
CA GLY A 91 -8.19 10.00 7.23
C GLY A 91 -6.91 9.20 7.36
N ALA A 92 -6.04 9.19 6.38
CA ALA A 92 -4.77 8.47 6.43
C ALA A 92 -3.56 9.38 6.72
N ASN A 93 -3.80 10.48 7.36
CA ASN A 93 -2.73 11.44 7.69
C ASN A 93 -1.86 10.95 8.82
#